data_1580103a01fdcd0f35c08635372f79cd
#
_entry.id   1580103a01fdcd0f35c08635372f79cd
#
_cell.length_a   1.000
_cell.length_b   1.000
_cell.length_c   1.000
_cell.angle_alpha   90.00
_cell.angle_beta   90.00
_cell.angle_gamma   90.00
#
_symmetry.space_group_name_H-M   'P 1'
#
loop_
_entity.id
_entity.type
_entity.pdbx_description
1 polymer ?
#
loop_
_entity_poly.entity_id
_entity_poly.type
_entity_poly.pdbx_seq_one_letter_code
_entity_poly.pdbx_strand_id
1 'polypeptide(L)'
;SVIKKSNVYFGGSCISHTVQFEDGTKKTLGVILPTEQALTFETHVPERMEIISGECRVYIADKEESELFRAGQSFYVPGNSRFRIETDEVLDYVCHLEG
;
A
#
# COMPACT_ATOMS: atom_id res chain seq x y z
N SER A 1 18.63 5.59 3.32
CA SER A 1 18.81 4.51 4.31
C SER A 1 17.52 3.74 4.54
N VAL A 2 17.64 2.52 4.97
CA VAL A 2 16.49 1.67 5.32
C VAL A 2 16.29 1.73 6.83
N ILE A 3 15.07 2.01 7.26
CA ILE A 3 14.72 1.94 8.67
C ILE A 3 14.52 0.46 8.99
N LYS A 4 15.37 -0.07 9.88
CA LYS A 4 15.43 -1.52 10.14
C LYS A 4 14.17 -2.09 10.78
N LYS A 5 13.52 -1.31 11.64
CA LYS A 5 12.31 -1.77 12.29
C LYS A 5 11.16 -1.74 11.28
N SER A 6 10.49 -2.88 11.12
CA SER A 6 9.35 -2.99 10.22
C SER A 6 8.12 -2.26 10.75
N ASN A 7 7.26 -1.86 9.83
CA ASN A 7 5.91 -1.40 10.11
C ASN A 7 4.98 -2.61 10.00
N VAL A 8 4.28 -2.95 11.07
CA VAL A 8 3.41 -4.12 11.11
C VAL A 8 1.97 -3.65 11.27
N TYR A 9 1.11 -4.09 10.36
CA TYR A 9 -0.30 -3.74 10.34
C TYR A 9 -1.16 -5.01 10.40
N PHE A 10 -2.31 -4.89 11.01
CA PHE A 10 -3.31 -5.97 11.07
C PHE A 10 -2.72 -7.29 11.57
N GLY A 11 -1.92 -7.22 12.64
CA GLY A 11 -1.36 -8.42 13.27
C GLY A 11 -0.34 -9.20 12.41
N GLY A 12 0.21 -8.58 11.36
CA GLY A 12 1.17 -9.20 10.47
C GLY A 12 0.66 -9.46 9.06
N SER A 13 -0.61 -9.12 8.77
CA SER A 13 -1.16 -9.28 7.42
C SER A 13 -0.55 -8.32 6.42
N CYS A 14 0.04 -7.22 6.90
CA CYS A 14 0.81 -6.30 6.08
C CYS A 14 2.07 -5.90 6.84
N ILE A 15 3.22 -6.05 6.20
CA ILE A 15 4.51 -5.68 6.78
C ILE A 15 5.28 -4.87 5.75
N SER A 16 5.82 -3.72 6.15
CA SER A 16 6.64 -2.90 5.26
C SER A 16 7.87 -2.38 5.98
N HIS A 17 8.85 -1.96 5.18
CA HIS A 17 10.02 -1.22 5.65
C HIS A 17 10.08 0.13 4.97
N THR A 18 10.46 1.15 5.73
CA THR A 18 10.59 2.50 5.23
C THR A 18 11.99 2.71 4.68
N VAL A 19 12.08 3.24 3.45
CA VAL A 19 13.31 3.69 2.84
C VAL A 19 13.30 5.21 2.85
N GLN A 20 14.34 5.80 3.41
CA GLN A 20 14.48 7.25 3.54
C GLN A 20 15.60 7.71 2.64
N PHE A 21 15.31 8.69 1.78
CA PHE A 21 16.27 9.25 0.83
C PHE A 21 16.91 10.52 1.39
N GLU A 22 18.06 10.92 0.82
CA GLU A 22 18.81 12.10 1.30
C GLU A 22 18.03 13.40 1.14
N ASP A 23 17.13 13.49 0.17
CA ASP A 23 16.29 14.66 -0.07
C ASP A 23 15.10 14.77 0.89
N GLY A 24 15.00 13.85 1.85
CA GLY A 24 13.91 13.81 2.83
C GLY A 24 12.68 13.05 2.39
N THR A 25 12.63 12.57 1.15
CA THR A 25 11.50 11.75 0.69
C THR A 25 11.59 10.35 1.27
N LYS A 26 10.43 9.69 1.36
CA LYS A 26 10.30 8.35 1.91
C LYS A 26 9.43 7.50 1.01
N LYS A 27 9.76 6.21 1.00
CA LYS A 27 8.91 5.18 0.38
C LYS A 27 8.82 4.01 1.34
N THR A 28 7.77 3.23 1.23
CA THR A 28 7.70 1.96 1.97
C THR A 28 7.64 0.81 0.98
N LEU A 29 8.37 -0.24 1.27
CA LEU A 29 8.38 -1.48 0.51
C LEU A 29 7.75 -2.54 1.38
N GLY A 30 6.70 -3.17 0.89
CA GLY A 30 5.96 -4.08 1.75
C GLY A 30 5.32 -5.23 1.03
N VAL A 31 4.75 -6.10 1.86
CA VAL A 31 3.94 -7.23 1.42
C VAL A 31 2.61 -7.21 2.15
N ILE A 32 1.57 -7.61 1.43
CA ILE A 32 0.25 -7.89 2.00
C ILE A 32 -0.02 -9.36 1.75
N LEU A 33 -0.32 -10.09 2.83
CA LEU A 33 -0.68 -11.51 2.76
C LEU A 33 -2.12 -11.66 2.26
N PRO A 34 -2.51 -12.86 1.77
CA PRO A 34 -3.89 -13.10 1.34
C PRO A 34 -4.88 -12.66 2.41
N THR A 35 -5.92 -11.95 2.00
CA THR A 35 -6.89 -11.34 2.89
C THR A 35 -8.20 -12.13 2.91
N GLU A 36 -8.82 -12.24 4.08
CA GLU A 36 -10.20 -12.75 4.20
C GLU A 36 -11.21 -11.62 4.05
N GLN A 37 -10.82 -10.43 4.51
CA GLN A 37 -11.61 -9.21 4.40
C GLN A 37 -10.72 -8.09 3.89
N ALA A 38 -11.32 -7.10 3.25
CA ALA A 38 -10.57 -5.94 2.81
C ALA A 38 -9.90 -5.23 4.00
N LEU A 39 -8.63 -4.88 3.83
CA LEU A 39 -7.86 -4.13 4.81
C LEU A 39 -7.98 -2.64 4.51
N THR A 40 -8.32 -1.84 5.53
CA THR A 40 -8.47 -0.40 5.39
C THR A 40 -7.22 0.33 5.83
N PHE A 41 -6.66 1.11 4.92
CA PHE A 41 -5.51 1.98 5.19
C PHE A 41 -5.94 3.44 5.07
N GLU A 42 -5.52 4.25 6.03
CA GLU A 42 -5.76 5.69 6.01
C GLU A 42 -4.53 6.42 5.50
N THR A 43 -4.75 7.51 4.78
CA THR A 43 -3.68 8.36 4.27
C THR A 43 -3.69 9.70 4.98
N HIS A 44 -2.52 10.27 5.22
CA HIS A 44 -2.35 11.65 5.68
C HIS A 44 -1.86 12.51 4.52
N VAL A 45 -0.82 12.04 3.84
CA VAL A 45 -0.30 12.64 2.60
C VAL A 45 -0.79 11.83 1.41
N PRO A 46 -0.80 12.40 0.20
CA PRO A 46 -1.11 11.61 -1.00
C PRO A 46 -0.12 10.46 -1.17
N GLU A 47 -0.62 9.34 -1.67
CA GLU A 47 0.18 8.13 -1.87
C GLU A 47 -0.05 7.58 -3.27
N ARG A 48 1.02 7.09 -3.89
CA ARG A 48 0.93 6.30 -5.09
C ARG A 48 1.41 4.89 -4.76
N MET A 49 0.51 3.93 -4.89
CA MET A 49 0.79 2.52 -4.63
C MET A 49 1.16 1.83 -5.93
N GLU A 50 2.38 1.34 -6.00
CA GLU A 50 2.88 0.62 -7.15
C GLU A 50 2.88 -0.88 -6.84
N ILE A 51 2.23 -1.67 -7.68
CA ILE A 51 2.17 -3.12 -7.49
C ILE A 51 3.38 -3.74 -8.19
N ILE A 52 4.19 -4.45 -7.42
CA ILE A 52 5.42 -5.07 -7.88
C ILE A 52 5.18 -6.52 -8.29
N SER A 53 4.35 -7.23 -7.52
CA SER A 53 4.07 -8.65 -7.75
C SER A 53 2.69 -8.98 -7.20
N GLY A 54 1.95 -9.85 -7.88
CA GLY A 54 0.61 -10.23 -7.53
C GLY A 54 -0.45 -9.34 -8.16
N GLU A 55 -1.68 -9.49 -7.71
CA GLU A 55 -2.80 -8.63 -8.11
C GLU A 55 -3.74 -8.40 -6.94
N CYS A 56 -4.43 -7.27 -6.96
CA CYS A 56 -5.31 -6.88 -5.88
C CYS A 56 -6.54 -6.14 -6.40
N ARG A 57 -7.56 -6.09 -5.55
CA ARG A 57 -8.76 -5.28 -5.76
C ARG A 57 -8.71 -4.15 -4.74
N VAL A 58 -8.92 -2.92 -5.22
CA VAL A 58 -8.80 -1.72 -4.38
C VAL A 58 -10.07 -0.88 -4.48
N TYR A 59 -10.58 -0.48 -3.33
CA TYR A 59 -11.68 0.47 -3.19
C TYR A 59 -11.05 1.79 -2.74
N ILE A 60 -10.96 2.76 -3.65
CA ILE A 60 -10.31 4.05 -3.37
C ILE A 60 -11.32 5.02 -2.79
N ALA A 61 -10.97 5.68 -1.68
CA ALA A 61 -11.81 6.60 -0.94
C ALA A 61 -13.14 5.92 -0.54
N ASP A 62 -14.26 6.53 -0.85
CA ASP A 62 -15.58 5.99 -0.48
C ASP A 62 -16.27 5.26 -1.63
N LYS A 63 -15.53 4.89 -2.67
CA LYS A 63 -16.10 4.16 -3.81
C LYS A 63 -16.57 2.78 -3.38
N GLU A 64 -17.74 2.38 -3.86
CA GLU A 64 -18.32 1.06 -3.57
C GLU A 64 -17.78 -0.03 -4.48
N GLU A 65 -17.28 0.35 -5.66
CA GLU A 65 -16.75 -0.59 -6.63
C GLU A 65 -15.23 -0.63 -6.54
N SER A 66 -14.69 -1.85 -6.63
CA SER A 66 -13.24 -2.05 -6.66
C SER A 66 -12.69 -1.93 -8.07
N GLU A 67 -11.40 -1.62 -8.14
CA GLU A 67 -10.61 -1.69 -9.36
C GLU A 67 -9.54 -2.74 -9.17
N LEU A 68 -9.21 -3.45 -10.25
CA LEU A 68 -8.17 -4.48 -10.25
C LEU A 68 -6.84 -3.87 -10.67
N PHE A 69 -5.80 -4.13 -9.88
CA PHE A 69 -4.44 -3.71 -10.21
C PHE A 69 -3.50 -4.90 -10.15
N ARG A 70 -2.59 -4.98 -11.12
CA ARG A 70 -1.60 -6.05 -11.28
C ARG A 70 -0.18 -5.50 -11.26
N ALA A 71 0.79 -6.38 -11.20
CA ALA A 71 2.20 -6.02 -11.28
C ALA A 71 2.48 -5.07 -12.45
N GLY A 72 3.21 -4.00 -12.17
CA GLY A 72 3.51 -2.94 -13.13
C GLY A 72 2.51 -1.81 -13.17
N GLN A 73 1.38 -1.94 -12.49
CA GLN A 73 0.36 -0.89 -12.39
C GLN A 73 0.45 -0.16 -11.06
N SER A 74 -0.11 1.02 -11.00
CA SER A 74 -0.18 1.80 -9.77
C SER A 74 -1.53 2.49 -9.64
N PHE A 75 -1.86 2.87 -8.40
CA PHE A 75 -3.04 3.69 -8.14
C PHE A 75 -2.69 4.82 -7.18
N TYR A 76 -3.41 5.92 -7.31
CA TYR A 76 -3.22 7.12 -6.52
C TYR A 76 -4.34 7.24 -5.48
N VAL A 77 -3.95 7.59 -4.25
CA VAL A 77 -4.89 7.88 -3.17
C VAL A 77 -4.61 9.29 -2.66
N PRO A 78 -5.62 10.17 -2.61
CA PRO A 78 -5.41 11.52 -2.08
C PRO A 78 -5.02 11.49 -0.60
N GLY A 79 -4.46 12.57 -0.12
CA GLY A 79 -4.21 12.75 1.31
C GLY A 79 -5.52 12.87 2.09
N ASN A 80 -5.44 12.64 3.40
CA ASN A 80 -6.59 12.70 4.31
C ASN A 80 -7.78 11.87 3.81
N SER A 81 -7.47 10.70 3.28
CA SER A 81 -8.45 9.78 2.69
C SER A 81 -8.18 8.36 3.18
N ARG A 82 -8.67 7.39 2.43
CA ARG A 82 -8.48 5.98 2.75
C ARG A 82 -8.62 5.13 1.49
N PHE A 83 -8.16 3.90 1.57
CA PHE A 83 -8.45 2.88 0.58
C PHE A 83 -8.58 1.53 1.28
N ARG A 84 -9.34 0.63 0.67
CA ARG A 84 -9.47 -0.74 1.13
C ARG A 84 -8.88 -1.64 0.07
N ILE A 85 -8.12 -2.64 0.49
CA ILE A 85 -7.42 -3.53 -0.42
C ILE A 85 -7.67 -4.98 -0.02
N GLU A 86 -7.88 -5.82 -1.02
CA GLU A 86 -8.00 -7.26 -0.84
C GLU A 86 -7.22 -7.99 -1.92
N THR A 87 -6.66 -9.12 -1.55
CA THR A 87 -5.85 -9.94 -2.45
C THR A 87 -6.01 -11.42 -2.09
N ASP A 88 -5.97 -12.27 -3.11
CA ASP A 88 -6.05 -13.72 -2.95
C ASP A 88 -4.67 -14.37 -2.88
N GLU A 89 -3.62 -13.61 -3.12
CA GLU A 89 -2.23 -14.08 -3.09
C GLU A 89 -1.34 -13.05 -2.42
N VAL A 90 -0.07 -13.39 -2.18
CA VAL A 90 0.88 -12.44 -1.62
C VAL A 90 1.08 -11.30 -2.59
N LEU A 91 0.93 -10.08 -2.10
CA LEU A 91 1.07 -8.86 -2.86
C LEU A 91 2.33 -8.12 -2.43
N ASP A 92 3.23 -7.84 -3.38
CA ASP A 92 4.38 -6.97 -3.13
C ASP A 92 4.09 -5.58 -3.69
N TYR A 93 4.39 -4.55 -2.93
CA TYR A 93 4.10 -3.18 -3.33
C TYR A 93 5.19 -2.21 -2.90
N VAL A 94 5.24 -1.08 -3.57
CA VAL A 94 5.99 0.10 -3.13
C VAL A 94 4.98 1.23 -2.95
N CYS A 95 4.98 1.84 -1.77
CA CYS A 95 4.16 3.02 -1.50
C CYS A 95 5.03 4.26 -1.61
N HIS A 96 4.71 5.11 -2.58
CA HIS A 96 5.38 6.39 -2.77
C HIS A 96 4.60 7.46 -2.02
N LEU A 97 5.20 8.04 -0.98
CA LEU A 97 4.60 9.13 -0.21
C LEU A 97 4.87 10.43 -0.93
N GLU A 98 3.80 11.11 -1.36
CA GLU A 98 3.89 12.28 -2.23
C GLU A 98 3.51 13.59 -1.52
N GLY A 99 3.80 13.65 -0.26
CA GLY A 99 3.47 14.84 0.51
C GLY A 99 4.65 15.70 0.92
#